data_aad73b811e39033324ff219ba546251c
#
_entry.id   aad73b811e39033324ff219ba546251c
#
_cell.length_a   1.000
_cell.length_b   1.000
_cell.length_c   1.000
_cell.angle_alpha   90.00
_cell.angle_beta   90.00
_cell.angle_gamma   90.00
#
_symmetry.space_group_name_H-M   'P 1'
#
loop_
_entity.id
_entity.type
_entity.pdbx_description
1 polymer ?
#
loop_
_entity_poly.entity_id
_entity_poly.type
_entity_poly.pdbx_seq_one_letter_code
_entity_poly.pdbx_strand_id
1 'polypeptide(L)'
;YKDIYSPEFLKKFGEYEQNIANIPLGTSQEIDVNAIARACDIDVKFDFVGHSGWSINNDEENQQREIIVNQFEPEYRQRFTIAHEIGHIILGHKGKSYRTDDMTKYKNTIDRMNEVAANNFAADLIMPRNLVISVIMESIANLGYSVDQSFDEYDISEITKLAAVTLNVSKQALSYRLENLQVFIDG
;
A
#
# COMPACT_ATOMS: atom_id res chain seq x y z
N TYR A 1 1.32 -14.28 3.91
CA TYR A 1 0.83 -13.04 4.56
C TYR A 1 -0.33 -13.26 5.56
N LYS A 2 -0.69 -14.52 5.83
CA LYS A 2 -1.78 -14.88 6.77
C LYS A 2 -1.62 -14.29 8.19
N ASP A 3 -0.37 -14.11 8.64
CA ASP A 3 -0.06 -13.57 9.97
C ASP A 3 0.17 -12.03 9.95
N ILE A 4 0.15 -11.44 8.75
CA ILE A 4 0.39 -10.01 8.51
C ILE A 4 -0.94 -9.27 8.37
N TYR A 5 -1.84 -9.79 7.52
CA TYR A 5 -3.15 -9.18 7.28
C TYR A 5 -4.22 -9.74 8.24
N SER A 6 -5.22 -8.89 8.52
CA SER A 6 -6.42 -9.37 9.21
C SER A 6 -7.25 -10.27 8.29
N PRO A 7 -8.04 -11.20 8.86
CA PRO A 7 -8.96 -12.03 8.07
C PRO A 7 -9.97 -11.19 7.24
N GLU A 8 -10.39 -10.04 7.77
CA GLU A 8 -11.33 -9.13 7.09
C GLU A 8 -10.67 -8.50 5.86
N PHE A 9 -9.38 -8.17 5.95
CA PHE A 9 -8.64 -7.62 4.81
C PHE A 9 -8.40 -8.68 3.74
N LEU A 10 -8.01 -9.90 4.12
CA LEU A 10 -7.81 -11.02 3.20
C LEU A 10 -9.09 -11.38 2.43
N LYS A 11 -10.26 -11.36 3.10
CA LYS A 11 -11.56 -11.61 2.45
C LYS A 11 -11.88 -10.64 1.31
N LYS A 12 -11.31 -9.43 1.29
CA LYS A 12 -11.50 -8.48 0.17
C LYS A 12 -11.01 -9.03 -1.16
N PHE A 13 -10.05 -9.97 -1.14
CA PHE A 13 -9.48 -10.60 -2.32
C PHE A 13 -10.37 -11.71 -2.93
N GLY A 14 -11.48 -12.08 -2.26
CA GLY A 14 -12.42 -13.07 -2.76
C GLY A 14 -11.75 -14.41 -3.06
N GLU A 15 -11.82 -14.87 -4.30
CA GLU A 15 -11.22 -16.15 -4.73
C GLU A 15 -9.70 -16.22 -4.57
N TYR A 16 -9.01 -15.07 -4.55
CA TYR A 16 -7.55 -14.99 -4.38
C TYR A 16 -7.09 -14.99 -2.91
N GLU A 17 -8.01 -15.00 -1.94
CA GLU A 17 -7.71 -14.93 -0.50
C GLU A 17 -6.59 -15.89 -0.09
N GLN A 18 -6.73 -17.17 -0.45
CA GLN A 18 -5.76 -18.20 -0.08
C GLN A 18 -4.40 -18.00 -0.78
N ASN A 19 -4.40 -17.56 -2.02
CA ASN A 19 -3.17 -17.27 -2.75
C ASN A 19 -2.39 -16.15 -2.06
N ILE A 20 -3.07 -15.08 -1.64
CA ILE A 20 -2.46 -13.96 -0.90
C ILE A 20 -1.97 -14.40 0.49
N ALA A 21 -2.80 -15.14 1.24
CA ALA A 21 -2.44 -15.63 2.57
C ALA A 21 -1.17 -16.49 2.56
N ASN A 22 -0.93 -17.25 1.49
CA ASN A 22 0.21 -18.15 1.34
C ASN A 22 1.51 -17.47 0.87
N ILE A 23 1.49 -16.18 0.49
CA ILE A 23 2.71 -15.46 0.14
C ILE A 23 3.57 -15.30 1.41
N PRO A 24 4.83 -15.76 1.42
CA PRO A 24 5.71 -15.54 2.56
C PRO A 24 6.17 -14.08 2.65
N LEU A 25 6.34 -13.57 3.86
CA LEU A 25 7.02 -12.30 4.04
C LEU A 25 8.51 -12.52 3.76
N GLY A 26 9.08 -11.69 2.89
CA GLY A 26 10.50 -11.71 2.59
C GLY A 26 11.37 -11.19 3.75
N THR A 27 12.67 -11.31 3.63
CA THR A 27 13.64 -10.82 4.63
C THR A 27 13.72 -9.31 4.70
N SER A 28 13.29 -8.61 3.65
CA SER A 28 13.25 -7.14 3.57
C SER A 28 12.15 -6.51 4.41
N GLN A 29 11.23 -7.31 4.97
CA GLN A 29 10.08 -6.82 5.75
C GLN A 29 9.15 -5.86 4.98
N GLU A 30 9.23 -5.84 3.66
CA GLU A 30 8.31 -5.10 2.81
C GLU A 30 7.29 -6.03 2.13
N ILE A 31 6.12 -5.52 1.83
CA ILE A 31 5.11 -6.29 1.10
C ILE A 31 5.49 -6.37 -0.39
N ASP A 32 5.63 -7.57 -0.94
CA ASP A 32 5.85 -7.76 -2.37
C ASP A 32 4.54 -7.54 -3.15
N VAL A 33 4.32 -6.30 -3.59
CA VAL A 33 3.12 -5.93 -4.35
C VAL A 33 3.04 -6.63 -5.71
N ASN A 34 4.19 -6.98 -6.30
CA ASN A 34 4.21 -7.73 -7.57
C ASN A 34 3.81 -9.20 -7.36
N ALA A 35 4.19 -9.81 -6.22
CA ALA A 35 3.72 -11.15 -5.86
C ALA A 35 2.20 -11.14 -5.64
N ILE A 36 1.66 -10.10 -5.00
CA ILE A 36 0.21 -9.94 -4.81
C ILE A 36 -0.50 -9.78 -6.16
N ALA A 37 0.01 -8.92 -7.05
CA ALA A 37 -0.55 -8.75 -8.39
C ALA A 37 -0.62 -10.08 -9.15
N ARG A 38 0.50 -10.82 -9.18
CA ARG A 38 0.55 -12.15 -9.81
C ARG A 38 -0.42 -13.14 -9.18
N ALA A 39 -0.57 -13.13 -7.85
CA ALA A 39 -1.51 -14.01 -7.15
C ALA A 39 -2.99 -13.69 -7.44
N CYS A 40 -3.27 -12.49 -7.97
CA CYS A 40 -4.58 -12.03 -8.42
C CYS A 40 -4.76 -12.07 -9.95
N ASP A 41 -3.87 -12.73 -10.69
CA ASP A 41 -3.87 -12.78 -12.16
C ASP A 41 -3.82 -11.38 -12.81
N ILE A 42 -3.02 -10.47 -12.21
CA ILE A 42 -2.79 -9.11 -12.70
C ILE A 42 -1.36 -9.02 -13.25
N ASP A 43 -1.23 -8.58 -14.51
CA ASP A 43 0.06 -8.29 -15.13
C ASP A 43 0.49 -6.85 -14.82
N VAL A 44 1.75 -6.68 -14.39
CA VAL A 44 2.32 -5.35 -14.08
C VAL A 44 3.40 -5.01 -15.08
N LYS A 45 3.22 -3.91 -15.78
CA LYS A 45 4.17 -3.39 -16.78
C LYS A 45 4.71 -2.04 -16.36
N PHE A 46 5.96 -1.81 -16.67
CA PHE A 46 6.65 -0.54 -16.45
C PHE A 46 6.86 0.15 -17.78
N ASP A 47 6.39 1.40 -17.92
CA ASP A 47 6.48 2.16 -19.16
C ASP A 47 6.63 3.65 -18.87
N PHE A 48 6.90 4.43 -19.92
CA PHE A 48 6.87 5.89 -19.86
C PHE A 48 5.42 6.38 -20.00
N VAL A 49 4.88 6.88 -18.89
CA VAL A 49 3.52 7.46 -18.86
C VAL A 49 3.53 8.83 -18.20
N GLY A 50 2.64 9.72 -18.63
CA GLY A 50 2.58 11.12 -18.15
C GLY A 50 1.96 11.29 -16.75
N HIS A 51 1.68 10.19 -16.05
CA HIS A 51 1.12 10.10 -14.69
C HIS A 51 1.73 8.89 -13.96
N SER A 52 1.39 8.68 -12.69
CA SER A 52 2.04 7.62 -11.88
C SER A 52 1.72 6.21 -12.39
N GLY A 53 0.51 5.98 -12.88
CA GLY A 53 0.10 4.70 -13.44
C GLY A 53 -1.40 4.66 -13.70
N TRP A 54 -1.85 3.51 -14.21
CA TRP A 54 -3.26 3.23 -14.48
C TRP A 54 -3.49 1.71 -14.62
N SER A 55 -4.74 1.29 -14.45
CA SER A 55 -5.14 -0.10 -14.66
C SER A 55 -6.21 -0.26 -15.73
N ILE A 56 -6.22 -1.42 -16.35
CA ILE A 56 -7.31 -1.91 -17.18
C ILE A 56 -8.00 -3.04 -16.43
N ASN A 57 -9.24 -2.79 -16.07
CA ASN A 57 -10.13 -3.82 -15.54
C ASN A 57 -11.19 -4.06 -16.62
N ASN A 58 -10.95 -5.03 -17.45
CA ASN A 58 -11.85 -5.33 -18.56
C ASN A 58 -12.85 -6.41 -18.17
N ASP A 59 -14.17 -6.21 -18.32
CA ASP A 59 -15.26 -7.14 -17.99
C ASP A 59 -15.71 -8.07 -19.14
N GLU A 60 -14.99 -8.11 -20.27
CA GLU A 60 -15.38 -8.93 -21.44
C GLU A 60 -14.53 -10.20 -21.59
N GLU A 61 -15.10 -11.28 -22.05
CA GLU A 61 -14.55 -12.65 -22.14
C GLU A 61 -13.17 -12.74 -22.82
N ASN A 62 -12.11 -12.86 -22.12
CA ASN A 62 -10.67 -13.07 -22.45
C ASN A 62 -9.72 -12.01 -21.89
N GLN A 63 -9.89 -11.61 -20.63
CA GLN A 63 -9.39 -10.32 -20.20
C GLN A 63 -8.24 -10.44 -19.24
N GLN A 64 -7.12 -10.04 -19.74
CA GLN A 64 -5.92 -9.82 -19.00
C GLN A 64 -6.06 -8.52 -18.20
N ARG A 65 -6.11 -8.63 -16.86
CA ARG A 65 -6.00 -7.48 -15.97
C ARG A 65 -4.59 -6.97 -16.03
N GLU A 66 -4.43 -5.67 -16.25
CA GLU A 66 -3.11 -5.06 -16.43
C GLU A 66 -2.99 -3.78 -15.63
N ILE A 67 -1.83 -3.59 -15.01
CA ILE A 67 -1.41 -2.35 -14.37
C ILE A 67 -0.19 -1.81 -15.11
N ILE A 68 -0.22 -0.54 -15.51
CA ILE A 68 0.92 0.14 -16.12
C ILE A 68 1.42 1.19 -15.15
N VAL A 69 2.72 1.16 -14.85
CA VAL A 69 3.38 2.00 -13.85
C VAL A 69 4.46 2.84 -14.51
N ASN A 70 4.57 4.11 -14.12
CA ASN A 70 5.63 4.99 -14.59
C ASN A 70 6.99 4.52 -14.07
N GLN A 71 7.85 4.05 -14.98
CA GLN A 71 9.18 3.52 -14.67
C GLN A 71 10.16 4.55 -14.09
N PHE A 72 9.90 5.86 -14.24
CA PHE A 72 10.78 6.94 -13.79
C PHE A 72 10.43 7.47 -12.39
N GLU A 73 9.34 6.98 -11.78
CA GLU A 73 9.05 7.32 -10.40
C GLU A 73 9.95 6.56 -9.42
N PRO A 74 10.20 7.11 -8.21
CA PRO A 74 10.89 6.37 -7.15
C PRO A 74 10.16 5.06 -6.82
N GLU A 75 10.92 4.04 -6.43
CA GLU A 75 10.39 2.69 -6.17
C GLU A 75 9.23 2.68 -5.19
N TYR A 76 9.35 3.37 -4.05
CA TYR A 76 8.26 3.46 -3.06
C TYR A 76 6.97 4.03 -3.65
N ARG A 77 7.06 4.92 -4.65
CA ARG A 77 5.91 5.51 -5.34
C ARG A 77 5.32 4.53 -6.36
N GLN A 78 6.17 3.81 -7.12
CA GLN A 78 5.75 2.73 -8.01
C GLN A 78 4.99 1.65 -7.22
N ARG A 79 5.50 1.23 -6.06
CA ARG A 79 4.87 0.25 -5.17
C ARG A 79 3.49 0.71 -4.70
N PHE A 80 3.38 1.97 -4.26
CA PHE A 80 2.09 2.53 -3.86
C PHE A 80 1.11 2.58 -5.06
N THR A 81 1.59 2.93 -6.26
CA THR A 81 0.77 2.94 -7.47
C THR A 81 0.25 1.53 -7.79
N ILE A 82 1.10 0.51 -7.76
CA ILE A 82 0.68 -0.89 -7.97
C ILE A 82 -0.41 -1.27 -6.94
N ALA A 83 -0.18 -0.99 -5.66
CA ALA A 83 -1.13 -1.30 -4.59
C ALA A 83 -2.48 -0.58 -4.77
N HIS A 84 -2.46 0.66 -5.23
CA HIS A 84 -3.64 1.48 -5.51
C HIS A 84 -4.46 0.90 -6.68
N GLU A 85 -3.78 0.52 -7.77
CA GLU A 85 -4.44 -0.08 -8.92
C GLU A 85 -4.98 -1.49 -8.62
N ILE A 86 -4.26 -2.29 -7.81
CA ILE A 86 -4.82 -3.54 -7.25
C ILE A 86 -6.11 -3.23 -6.48
N GLY A 87 -6.12 -2.15 -5.70
CA GLY A 87 -7.31 -1.71 -4.96
C GLY A 87 -8.50 -1.44 -5.88
N HIS A 88 -8.30 -0.73 -7.00
CA HIS A 88 -9.36 -0.50 -7.98
C HIS A 88 -9.91 -1.80 -8.57
N ILE A 89 -9.03 -2.73 -8.92
CA ILE A 89 -9.41 -4.02 -9.50
C ILE A 89 -10.18 -4.87 -8.47
N ILE A 90 -9.64 -5.04 -7.27
CA ILE A 90 -10.23 -5.90 -6.22
C ILE A 90 -11.55 -5.34 -5.68
N LEU A 91 -11.69 -4.01 -5.60
CA LEU A 91 -12.92 -3.36 -5.17
C LEU A 91 -13.98 -3.26 -6.29
N GLY A 92 -13.65 -3.73 -7.51
CA GLY A 92 -14.58 -3.76 -8.65
C GLY A 92 -14.91 -2.37 -9.19
N HIS A 93 -14.01 -1.40 -9.08
CA HIS A 93 -14.19 -0.08 -9.65
C HIS A 93 -14.15 -0.16 -11.18
N LYS A 94 -15.22 0.31 -11.87
CA LYS A 94 -15.35 0.23 -13.33
C LYS A 94 -14.64 1.39 -14.02
N GLY A 95 -14.06 1.10 -15.21
CA GLY A 95 -13.43 2.10 -16.08
C GLY A 95 -11.93 2.16 -15.95
N LYS A 96 -11.30 3.06 -16.74
CA LYS A 96 -9.87 3.38 -16.58
C LYS A 96 -9.69 4.29 -15.39
N SER A 97 -8.95 3.83 -14.42
CA SER A 97 -8.47 4.62 -13.29
C SER A 97 -7.15 5.27 -13.68
N TYR A 98 -7.01 6.57 -13.43
CA TYR A 98 -5.75 7.30 -13.60
C TYR A 98 -5.39 7.88 -12.24
N ARG A 99 -4.31 7.39 -11.65
CA ARG A 99 -3.85 7.97 -10.40
C ARG A 99 -3.38 9.41 -10.61
N THR A 100 -4.02 10.33 -9.91
CA THR A 100 -3.65 11.75 -9.85
C THR A 100 -3.66 12.23 -8.41
N ASP A 101 -2.68 13.07 -8.04
CA ASP A 101 -2.63 13.71 -6.72
C ASP A 101 -3.64 14.88 -6.60
N ASP A 102 -4.28 15.27 -7.72
CA ASP A 102 -5.21 16.38 -7.79
C ASP A 102 -6.68 15.89 -7.77
N MET A 103 -7.26 15.86 -6.58
CA MET A 103 -8.64 15.43 -6.34
C MET A 103 -9.71 16.30 -7.03
N THR A 104 -9.34 17.49 -7.54
CA THR A 104 -10.27 18.37 -8.27
C THR A 104 -10.56 17.89 -9.69
N LYS A 105 -9.75 16.96 -10.20
CA LYS A 105 -9.91 16.39 -11.54
C LYS A 105 -11.00 15.33 -11.64
N TYR A 106 -11.51 14.83 -10.51
CA TYR A 106 -12.57 13.83 -10.52
C TYR A 106 -13.92 14.47 -10.84
N LYS A 107 -14.56 13.97 -11.91
CA LYS A 107 -15.77 14.57 -12.50
C LYS A 107 -17.02 14.37 -11.66
N ASN A 108 -17.05 13.39 -10.75
CA ASN A 108 -18.22 13.11 -9.94
C ASN A 108 -17.85 12.54 -8.56
N THR A 109 -18.84 12.49 -7.66
CA THR A 109 -18.68 12.02 -6.28
C THR A 109 -18.28 10.54 -6.20
N ILE A 110 -18.77 9.70 -7.13
CA ILE A 110 -18.48 8.27 -7.14
C ILE A 110 -17.01 8.02 -7.47
N ASP A 111 -16.46 8.69 -8.49
CA ASP A 111 -15.04 8.56 -8.84
C ASP A 111 -14.16 8.97 -7.66
N ARG A 112 -14.51 10.07 -6.98
CA ARG A 112 -13.78 10.52 -5.80
C ARG A 112 -13.84 9.51 -4.64
N MET A 113 -15.00 8.89 -4.41
CA MET A 113 -15.15 7.85 -3.38
C MET A 113 -14.33 6.60 -3.73
N ASN A 114 -14.30 6.20 -5.00
CA ASN A 114 -13.51 5.08 -5.49
C ASN A 114 -12.01 5.33 -5.28
N GLU A 115 -11.53 6.54 -5.55
CA GLU A 115 -10.13 6.91 -5.33
C GLU A 115 -9.75 6.89 -3.84
N VAL A 116 -10.62 7.40 -2.98
CA VAL A 116 -10.40 7.33 -1.53
C VAL A 116 -10.36 5.86 -1.07
N ALA A 117 -11.27 5.03 -1.56
CA ALA A 117 -11.31 3.61 -1.22
C ALA A 117 -10.04 2.88 -1.71
N ALA A 118 -9.57 3.16 -2.93
CA ALA A 118 -8.34 2.59 -3.49
C ALA A 118 -7.09 3.06 -2.73
N ASN A 119 -7.02 4.34 -2.33
CA ASN A 119 -5.94 4.85 -1.50
C ASN A 119 -5.89 4.18 -0.11
N ASN A 120 -7.04 4.01 0.54
CA ASN A 120 -7.14 3.32 1.82
C ASN A 120 -6.75 1.84 1.68
N PHE A 121 -7.22 1.18 0.62
CA PHE A 121 -6.84 -0.19 0.32
C PHE A 121 -5.32 -0.32 0.11
N ALA A 122 -4.70 0.58 -0.66
CA ALA A 122 -3.26 0.60 -0.89
C ALA A 122 -2.48 0.79 0.42
N ALA A 123 -2.92 1.71 1.28
CA ALA A 123 -2.29 1.93 2.59
C ALA A 123 -2.39 0.68 3.48
N ASP A 124 -3.55 0.03 3.53
CA ASP A 124 -3.74 -1.23 4.26
C ASP A 124 -2.89 -2.36 3.69
N LEU A 125 -2.73 -2.40 2.34
CA LEU A 125 -1.96 -3.43 1.64
C LEU A 125 -0.46 -3.33 1.94
N ILE A 126 0.16 -2.15 1.74
CA ILE A 126 1.61 -1.99 1.87
C ILE A 126 2.07 -1.69 3.30
N MET A 127 1.16 -1.21 4.16
CA MET A 127 1.43 -0.87 5.56
C MET A 127 0.40 -1.54 6.50
N PRO A 128 0.29 -2.89 6.48
CA PRO A 128 -0.62 -3.58 7.38
C PRO A 128 -0.23 -3.35 8.83
N ARG A 129 -1.23 -3.20 9.73
CA ARG A 129 -1.03 -2.80 11.12
C ARG A 129 0.06 -3.61 11.84
N ASN A 130 -0.01 -4.94 11.74
CA ASN A 130 0.91 -5.81 12.47
C ASN A 130 2.36 -5.61 12.02
N LEU A 131 2.57 -5.48 10.70
CA LEU A 131 3.90 -5.23 10.13
C LEU A 131 4.43 -3.84 10.53
N VAL A 132 3.59 -2.80 10.44
CA VAL A 132 3.96 -1.44 10.86
C VAL A 132 4.41 -1.43 12.32
N ILE A 133 3.63 -2.02 13.23
CA ILE A 133 3.98 -2.08 14.65
C ILE A 133 5.31 -2.81 14.85
N SER A 134 5.51 -3.97 14.20
CA SER A 134 6.77 -4.73 14.30
C SER A 134 7.97 -3.91 13.85
N VAL A 135 7.86 -3.22 12.70
CA VAL A 135 8.96 -2.40 12.15
C VAL A 135 9.22 -1.15 13.00
N ILE A 136 8.18 -0.54 13.58
CA ILE A 136 8.35 0.59 14.51
C ILE A 136 9.10 0.13 15.78
N MET A 137 8.73 -1.00 16.38
CA MET A 137 9.40 -1.54 17.55
C MET A 137 10.87 -1.86 17.27
N GLU A 138 11.16 -2.45 16.11
CA GLU A 138 12.54 -2.70 15.68
C GLU A 138 13.30 -1.40 15.43
N SER A 139 12.68 -0.39 14.85
CA SER A 139 13.28 0.93 14.60
C SER A 139 13.64 1.64 15.91
N ILE A 140 12.76 1.56 16.93
CA ILE A 140 12.98 2.07 18.28
C ILE A 140 14.24 1.41 18.88
N ALA A 141 14.32 0.08 18.82
CA ALA A 141 15.45 -0.69 19.34
C ALA A 141 16.75 -0.36 18.60
N ASN A 142 16.73 -0.25 17.27
CA ASN A 142 17.89 0.06 16.42
C ASN A 142 18.45 1.46 16.68
N LEU A 143 17.59 2.42 17.08
CA LEU A 143 17.99 3.76 17.48
C LEU A 143 18.50 3.83 18.95
N GLY A 144 18.44 2.71 19.68
CA GLY A 144 18.88 2.63 21.07
C GLY A 144 17.89 3.19 22.07
N TYR A 145 16.64 3.39 21.66
CA TYR A 145 15.57 3.86 22.53
C TYR A 145 14.92 2.70 23.31
N SER A 146 14.32 3.01 24.45
CA SER A 146 13.44 2.09 25.17
C SER A 146 11.98 2.32 24.77
N VAL A 147 11.22 1.24 24.63
CA VAL A 147 9.77 1.33 24.30
C VAL A 147 8.95 1.97 25.41
N ASP A 148 9.46 1.98 26.64
CA ASP A 148 8.79 2.53 27.82
C ASP A 148 9.08 4.03 28.05
N GLN A 149 9.93 4.64 27.20
CA GLN A 149 10.21 6.08 27.31
C GLN A 149 9.19 6.92 26.53
N SER A 150 9.03 8.18 26.93
CA SER A 150 8.31 9.17 26.13
C SER A 150 9.17 9.62 24.96
N PHE A 151 8.55 9.75 23.78
CA PHE A 151 9.18 10.23 22.56
C PHE A 151 8.74 11.66 22.26
N ASP A 152 9.72 12.52 21.96
CA ASP A 152 9.42 13.84 21.43
C ASP A 152 9.20 13.81 19.90
N GLU A 153 8.86 14.97 19.28
CA GLU A 153 8.64 15.07 17.85
C GLU A 153 9.88 14.67 17.01
N TYR A 154 11.08 14.95 17.53
CA TYR A 154 12.31 14.58 16.85
C TYR A 154 12.52 13.06 16.88
N ASP A 155 12.32 12.42 18.03
CA ASP A 155 12.43 10.96 18.19
C ASP A 155 11.44 10.26 17.25
N ILE A 156 10.16 10.67 17.25
CA ILE A 156 9.11 10.13 16.38
C ILE A 156 9.50 10.30 14.91
N SER A 157 10.09 11.46 14.55
CA SER A 157 10.54 11.74 13.19
C SER A 157 11.65 10.78 12.74
N GLU A 158 12.65 10.48 13.58
CA GLU A 158 13.75 9.58 13.24
C GLU A 158 13.30 8.10 13.22
N ILE A 159 12.45 7.69 14.18
CA ILE A 159 11.82 6.36 14.18
C ILE A 159 11.03 6.15 12.88
N THR A 160 10.17 7.12 12.52
CA THR A 160 9.35 7.06 11.31
C THR A 160 10.20 7.00 10.06
N LYS A 161 11.30 7.77 10.00
CA LYS A 161 12.22 7.77 8.85
C LYS A 161 12.88 6.40 8.65
N LEU A 162 13.39 5.79 9.75
CA LEU A 162 13.99 4.47 9.68
C LEU A 162 12.99 3.41 9.25
N ALA A 163 11.80 3.40 9.87
CA ALA A 163 10.73 2.47 9.55
C ALA A 163 10.23 2.62 8.10
N ALA A 164 10.15 3.85 7.57
CA ALA A 164 9.76 4.11 6.19
C ALA A 164 10.74 3.50 5.17
N VAL A 165 12.04 3.53 5.46
CA VAL A 165 13.07 2.88 4.64
C VAL A 165 12.87 1.35 4.66
N THR A 166 12.66 0.76 5.82
CA THR A 166 12.45 -0.69 5.98
C THR A 166 11.20 -1.18 5.24
N LEU A 167 10.10 -0.41 5.31
CA LEU A 167 8.83 -0.73 4.63
C LEU A 167 8.83 -0.34 3.14
N ASN A 168 9.86 0.34 2.65
CA ASN A 168 9.95 0.91 1.31
C ASN A 168 8.71 1.75 0.95
N VAL A 169 8.42 2.74 1.82
CA VAL A 169 7.34 3.72 1.65
C VAL A 169 7.86 5.14 1.88
N SER A 170 7.11 6.17 1.47
CA SER A 170 7.50 7.54 1.82
C SER A 170 7.29 7.80 3.32
N LYS A 171 8.18 8.59 3.93
CA LYS A 171 8.03 9.04 5.33
C LYS A 171 6.66 9.67 5.57
N GLN A 172 6.19 10.49 4.65
CA GLN A 172 4.88 11.14 4.73
C GLN A 172 3.72 10.13 4.77
N ALA A 173 3.75 9.11 3.89
CA ALA A 173 2.72 8.07 3.88
C ALA A 173 2.71 7.28 5.19
N LEU A 174 3.91 6.95 5.73
CA LEU A 174 4.00 6.27 7.01
C LEU A 174 3.53 7.17 8.17
N SER A 175 3.85 8.47 8.19
CA SER A 175 3.34 9.40 9.21
C SER A 175 1.82 9.40 9.27
N TYR A 176 1.13 9.56 8.13
CA TYR A 176 -0.33 9.46 8.07
C TYR A 176 -0.86 8.09 8.52
N ARG A 177 -0.12 7.02 8.18
CA ARG A 177 -0.51 5.68 8.63
C ARG A 177 -0.40 5.52 10.13
N LEU A 178 0.65 6.04 10.76
CA LEU A 178 0.87 5.99 12.21
C LEU A 178 -0.20 6.78 12.97
N GLU A 179 -0.59 7.96 12.46
CA GLU A 179 -1.70 8.75 12.99
C GLU A 179 -3.02 7.95 12.92
N ASN A 180 -3.36 7.38 11.76
CA ASN A 180 -4.56 6.57 11.58
C ASN A 180 -4.59 5.31 12.46
N LEU A 181 -3.44 4.72 12.73
CA LEU A 181 -3.30 3.54 13.58
C LEU A 181 -3.20 3.90 15.08
N GLN A 182 -3.07 5.20 15.40
CA GLN A 182 -2.84 5.70 16.76
C GLN A 182 -1.67 5.00 17.45
N VAL A 183 -0.52 4.91 16.75
CA VAL A 183 0.67 4.20 17.25
C VAL A 183 1.39 5.02 18.32
N PHE A 184 1.54 6.33 18.09
CA PHE A 184 2.04 7.28 19.07
C PHE A 184 0.85 8.07 19.61
N ILE A 185 0.52 7.87 20.88
CA ILE A 185 -0.59 8.56 21.57
C ILE A 185 0.07 9.55 22.53
N ASP A 186 -0.36 10.79 22.49
CA ASP A 186 0.00 11.76 23.52
C ASP A 186 -0.53 11.27 24.86
N GLY A 187 0.37 11.07 25.84
CA GLY A 187 0.07 10.60 27.18
C GLY A 187 -0.48 11.73 28.06
#